data_0364fbad265e7badd364326ee89c91c9
#
_entry.id   0364fbad265e7badd364326ee89c91c9
#
_cell.length_a   1.000
_cell.length_b   1.000
_cell.length_c   1.000
_cell.angle_alpha   90.00
_cell.angle_beta   90.00
_cell.angle_gamma   90.00
#
_symmetry.space_group_name_H-M   'P 1'
#
loop_
_entity.id
_entity.type
_entity.pdbx_description
1 polymer ?
#
loop_
_entity_poly.entity_id
_entity_poly.type
_entity_poly.pdbx_seq_one_letter_code
_entity_poly.pdbx_strand_id
1 'polypeptide(L)'
;MRYAHVPDQQRSPLCRAILEALPAWFGIPESREAYIAEVAALAMVAAYDGAKPVGFATLRPQTPATAELHLIAVLERHHRHGIGAQLLRRIEALAQQQGARFLTVKTLAPSNPDPGYAATRAFYERQGFLPVEVFPLLWGPENPCLLMIKAL
;
A
#
# COMPACT_ATOMS: atom_id res chain seq x y z
N MET A 1 11.94 -12.93 9.86
CA MET A 1 11.56 -11.77 9.01
C MET A 1 11.98 -10.48 9.69
N ARG A 2 12.71 -9.64 9.01
CA ARG A 2 13.18 -8.36 9.53
C ARG A 2 12.41 -7.22 8.89
N TYR A 3 12.06 -6.19 9.66
CA TYR A 3 11.36 -5.00 9.18
C TYR A 3 12.21 -3.77 9.48
N ALA A 4 12.35 -2.89 8.49
CA ALA A 4 13.20 -1.71 8.63
C ALA A 4 12.72 -0.55 7.76
N HIS A 5 13.05 0.67 8.18
CA HIS A 5 12.90 1.85 7.36
C HIS A 5 13.86 1.80 6.17
N VAL A 6 13.41 2.27 5.03
CA VAL A 6 14.20 2.23 3.79
C VAL A 6 14.77 3.63 3.52
N PRO A 7 16.09 3.76 3.38
CA PRO A 7 16.72 5.04 3.01
C PRO A 7 16.23 5.55 1.65
N ASP A 8 16.20 6.87 1.48
CA ASP A 8 15.65 7.54 0.30
C ASP A 8 16.12 6.94 -1.03
N GLN A 9 17.41 6.70 -1.16
CA GLN A 9 18.02 6.23 -2.40
C GLN A 9 17.65 4.79 -2.76
N GLN A 10 17.18 4.01 -1.78
CA GLN A 10 16.81 2.61 -1.96
C GLN A 10 15.32 2.41 -2.23
N ARG A 11 14.49 3.44 -2.04
CA ARG A 11 13.02 3.31 -2.11
C ARG A 11 12.53 2.97 -3.51
N SER A 12 12.92 3.74 -4.52
CA SER A 12 12.48 3.48 -5.90
C SER A 12 12.99 2.13 -6.44
N PRO A 13 14.27 1.76 -6.27
CA PRO A 13 14.73 0.44 -6.71
C PRO A 13 14.01 -0.71 -6.01
N LEU A 14 13.75 -0.61 -4.71
CA LEU A 14 13.03 -1.62 -3.96
C LEU A 14 11.58 -1.74 -4.44
N CYS A 15 10.90 -0.61 -4.61
CA CYS A 15 9.54 -0.55 -5.15
C CYS A 15 9.48 -1.22 -6.52
N ARG A 16 10.38 -0.88 -7.43
CA ARG A 16 10.42 -1.48 -8.77
C ARG A 16 10.56 -3.00 -8.69
N ALA A 17 11.49 -3.50 -7.90
CA ALA A 17 11.74 -4.93 -7.78
C ALA A 17 10.49 -5.70 -7.31
N ILE A 18 9.75 -5.13 -6.36
CA ILE A 18 8.53 -5.76 -5.83
C ILE A 18 7.36 -5.62 -6.82
N LEU A 19 7.11 -4.42 -7.36
CA LEU A 19 5.95 -4.20 -8.22
C LEU A 19 6.06 -4.95 -9.55
N GLU A 20 7.24 -5.03 -10.13
CA GLU A 20 7.45 -5.78 -11.39
C GLU A 20 7.25 -7.29 -11.20
N ALA A 21 7.39 -7.78 -9.98
CA ALA A 21 7.12 -9.17 -9.64
C ALA A 21 5.65 -9.45 -9.32
N LEU A 22 4.78 -8.42 -9.39
CA LEU A 22 3.35 -8.51 -9.06
C LEU A 22 2.47 -8.02 -10.22
N PRO A 23 2.56 -8.60 -11.42
CA PRO A 23 1.83 -8.09 -12.60
C PRO A 23 0.31 -8.18 -12.46
N ALA A 24 -0.20 -9.07 -11.62
CA ALA A 24 -1.65 -9.21 -11.40
C ALA A 24 -2.25 -7.98 -10.69
N TRP A 25 -1.44 -7.25 -9.91
CA TRP A 25 -1.87 -6.04 -9.18
C TRP A 25 -1.34 -4.75 -9.82
N PHE A 26 -0.16 -4.80 -10.43
CA PHE A 26 0.56 -3.64 -10.95
C PHE A 26 0.95 -3.83 -12.42
N GLY A 27 -0.02 -4.29 -13.22
CA GLY A 27 0.21 -4.64 -14.62
C GLY A 27 0.14 -3.47 -15.61
N ILE A 28 -0.27 -2.27 -15.16
CA ILE A 28 -0.35 -1.08 -16.01
C ILE A 28 0.98 -0.34 -15.92
N PRO A 29 1.82 -0.31 -17.00
CA PRO A 29 3.17 0.25 -16.92
C PRO A 29 3.21 1.71 -16.47
N GLU A 30 2.32 2.56 -16.98
CA GLU A 30 2.30 3.98 -16.63
C GLU A 30 2.01 4.20 -15.15
N SER A 31 1.04 3.46 -14.60
CA SER A 31 0.69 3.53 -13.18
C SER A 31 1.82 3.01 -12.31
N ARG A 32 2.44 1.91 -12.71
CA ARG A 32 3.58 1.33 -11.99
C ARG A 32 4.76 2.30 -11.94
N GLU A 33 5.11 2.92 -13.09
CA GLU A 33 6.21 3.90 -13.14
C GLU A 33 5.91 5.14 -12.30
N ALA A 34 4.65 5.57 -12.24
CA ALA A 34 4.24 6.68 -11.37
C ALA A 34 4.48 6.35 -9.89
N TYR A 35 4.09 5.15 -9.43
CA TYR A 35 4.35 4.70 -8.06
C TYR A 35 5.84 4.67 -7.75
N ILE A 36 6.65 4.10 -8.66
CA ILE A 36 8.11 3.99 -8.48
C ILE A 36 8.74 5.39 -8.31
N ALA A 37 8.27 6.37 -9.06
CA ALA A 37 8.74 7.75 -8.93
C ALA A 37 8.27 8.39 -7.62
N GLU A 38 7.00 8.20 -7.25
CA GLU A 38 6.38 8.83 -6.08
C GLU A 38 7.01 8.36 -4.75
N VAL A 39 7.37 7.09 -4.64
CA VAL A 39 7.89 6.53 -3.38
C VAL A 39 9.24 7.13 -2.96
N ALA A 40 9.98 7.73 -3.89
CA ALA A 40 11.27 8.34 -3.57
C ALA A 40 11.17 9.40 -2.46
N ALA A 41 10.03 10.11 -2.39
CA ALA A 41 9.78 11.18 -1.42
C ALA A 41 8.97 10.73 -0.20
N LEU A 42 8.58 9.45 -0.13
CA LEU A 42 7.67 8.96 0.91
C LEU A 42 8.38 8.04 1.90
N ALA A 43 8.01 8.15 3.19
CA ALA A 43 8.49 7.21 4.20
C ALA A 43 8.11 5.78 3.81
N MET A 44 9.06 4.87 3.88
CA MET A 44 8.90 3.47 3.48
C MET A 44 9.43 2.54 4.56
N VAL A 45 8.66 1.50 4.84
CA VAL A 45 9.07 0.36 5.66
C VAL A 45 9.07 -0.88 4.79
N ALA A 46 10.09 -1.71 4.89
CA ALA A 46 10.18 -2.94 4.13
C ALA A 46 10.36 -4.16 5.02
N ALA A 47 9.91 -5.30 4.52
CA ALA A 47 10.11 -6.61 5.11
C ALA A 47 11.20 -7.33 4.34
N TYR A 48 12.13 -7.95 5.05
CA TYR A 48 13.27 -8.66 4.47
C TYR A 48 13.31 -10.10 4.93
N ASP A 49 13.52 -10.99 3.99
CA ASP A 49 13.90 -12.37 4.25
C ASP A 49 15.42 -12.47 4.03
N GLY A 50 16.18 -12.50 5.14
CA GLY A 50 17.61 -12.27 5.06
C GLY A 50 17.93 -10.89 4.53
N ALA A 51 18.71 -10.80 3.46
CA ALA A 51 19.04 -9.54 2.79
C ALA A 51 18.04 -9.16 1.70
N LYS A 52 17.08 -10.03 1.37
CA LYS A 52 16.19 -9.85 0.23
C LYS A 52 14.88 -9.15 0.67
N PRO A 53 14.52 -8.01 0.06
CA PRO A 53 13.21 -7.40 0.32
C PRO A 53 12.09 -8.26 -0.28
N VAL A 54 11.05 -8.51 0.50
CA VAL A 54 9.90 -9.34 0.09
C VAL A 54 8.58 -8.58 0.16
N GLY A 55 8.57 -7.37 0.70
CA GLY A 55 7.39 -6.51 0.77
C GLY A 55 7.76 -5.15 1.31
N PHE A 56 6.86 -4.19 1.09
CA PHE A 56 7.04 -2.83 1.60
C PHE A 56 5.70 -2.12 1.74
N ALA A 57 5.70 -1.02 2.50
CA ALA A 57 4.58 -0.10 2.58
C ALA A 57 5.10 1.34 2.66
N THR A 58 4.34 2.27 2.09
CA THR A 58 4.67 3.70 2.09
C THR A 58 3.56 4.53 2.70
N LEU A 59 3.95 5.63 3.35
CA LEU A 59 3.06 6.57 4.01
C LEU A 59 3.12 7.92 3.33
N ARG A 60 1.96 8.48 2.98
CA ARG A 60 1.86 9.82 2.43
C ARG A 60 1.06 10.73 3.37
N PRO A 61 1.63 11.82 3.88
CA PRO A 61 0.87 12.83 4.63
C PRO A 61 -0.21 13.46 3.74
N GLN A 62 -1.41 13.67 4.29
CA GLN A 62 -2.52 14.30 3.56
C GLN A 62 -2.94 15.62 4.20
N THR A 63 -3.37 15.57 5.45
CA THR A 63 -3.78 16.72 6.27
C THR A 63 -3.15 16.58 7.64
N PRO A 64 -3.25 17.58 8.52
CA PRO A 64 -2.75 17.42 9.88
C PRO A 64 -3.34 16.21 10.64
N ALA A 65 -4.56 15.81 10.32
CA ALA A 65 -5.25 14.73 11.02
C ALA A 65 -5.22 13.39 10.27
N THR A 66 -4.83 13.36 8.99
CA THR A 66 -4.91 12.16 8.14
C THR A 66 -3.62 11.91 7.38
N ALA A 67 -3.30 10.63 7.21
CA ALA A 67 -2.25 10.15 6.33
C ALA A 67 -2.80 9.01 5.48
N GLU A 68 -2.16 8.75 4.36
CA GLU A 68 -2.56 7.69 3.43
C GLU A 68 -1.55 6.55 3.45
N LEU A 69 -2.05 5.33 3.57
CA LEU A 69 -1.30 4.16 3.16
C LEU A 69 -1.24 4.22 1.63
N HIS A 70 -0.16 4.83 1.12
CA HIS A 70 0.00 5.13 -0.30
C HIS A 70 0.15 3.85 -1.11
N LEU A 71 0.94 2.91 -0.60
CA LEU A 71 1.21 1.64 -1.26
C LEU A 71 1.53 0.58 -0.22
N ILE A 72 1.07 -0.64 -0.44
CA ILE A 72 1.49 -1.82 0.29
C ILE A 72 1.55 -2.98 -0.69
N ALA A 73 2.67 -3.70 -0.70
CA ALA A 73 2.88 -4.80 -1.62
C ALA A 73 3.77 -5.85 -0.96
N VAL A 74 3.40 -7.12 -1.14
CA VAL A 74 4.15 -8.27 -0.65
C VAL A 74 4.25 -9.29 -1.78
N LEU A 75 5.43 -9.85 -2.01
CA LEU A 75 5.62 -10.90 -3.03
C LEU A 75 4.64 -12.04 -2.80
N GLU A 76 4.07 -12.55 -3.89
CA GLU A 76 2.95 -13.50 -3.84
C GLU A 76 3.27 -14.76 -3.01
N ARG A 77 4.48 -15.30 -3.16
CA ARG A 77 4.93 -16.47 -2.38
C ARG A 77 5.00 -16.21 -0.87
N HIS A 78 5.00 -14.97 -0.46
CA HIS A 78 5.02 -14.57 0.96
C HIS A 78 3.63 -14.11 1.46
N HIS A 79 2.58 -14.22 0.64
CA HIS A 79 1.22 -13.92 1.07
C HIS A 79 0.76 -14.89 2.16
N ARG A 80 -0.17 -14.42 3.00
CA ARG A 80 -0.79 -15.19 4.10
C ARG A 80 0.18 -15.61 5.21
N HIS A 81 1.30 -14.89 5.36
CA HIS A 81 2.25 -15.08 6.46
C HIS A 81 2.26 -13.91 7.44
N GLY A 82 1.26 -13.02 7.39
CA GLY A 82 1.16 -11.88 8.29
C GLY A 82 2.09 -10.71 7.98
N ILE A 83 2.82 -10.74 6.88
CA ILE A 83 3.78 -9.69 6.53
C ILE A 83 3.07 -8.36 6.27
N GLY A 84 1.97 -8.38 5.51
CA GLY A 84 1.18 -7.18 5.24
C GLY A 84 0.67 -6.53 6.51
N ALA A 85 0.17 -7.32 7.47
CA ALA A 85 -0.30 -6.82 8.75
C ALA A 85 0.83 -6.18 9.58
N GLN A 86 2.03 -6.75 9.55
CA GLN A 86 3.20 -6.20 10.24
C GLN A 86 3.66 -4.89 9.60
N LEU A 87 3.69 -4.82 8.27
CA LEU A 87 4.01 -3.59 7.55
C LEU A 87 3.00 -2.49 7.89
N LEU A 88 1.71 -2.82 7.88
CA LEU A 88 0.65 -1.87 8.19
C LEU A 88 0.78 -1.32 9.61
N ARG A 89 1.04 -2.18 10.61
CA ARG A 89 1.24 -1.71 12.00
C ARG A 89 2.36 -0.69 12.11
N ARG A 90 3.45 -0.87 11.38
CA ARG A 90 4.57 0.06 11.38
C ARG A 90 4.21 1.38 10.69
N ILE A 91 3.44 1.33 9.63
CA ILE A 91 2.89 2.53 8.97
C ILE A 91 1.93 3.28 9.90
N GLU A 92 1.07 2.56 10.62
CA GLU A 92 0.16 3.17 11.60
C GLU A 92 0.93 3.89 12.70
N ALA A 93 1.97 3.27 13.24
CA ALA A 93 2.82 3.88 14.26
C ALA A 93 3.49 5.17 13.74
N LEU A 94 4.00 5.15 12.52
CA LEU A 94 4.58 6.31 11.86
C LEU A 94 3.55 7.44 11.70
N ALA A 95 2.35 7.11 11.23
CA ALA A 95 1.27 8.06 11.05
C ALA A 95 0.89 8.73 12.38
N GLN A 96 0.76 7.93 13.45
CA GLN A 96 0.48 8.43 14.79
C GLN A 96 1.58 9.37 15.30
N GLN A 97 2.85 9.03 15.08
CA GLN A 97 3.98 9.88 15.45
C GLN A 97 3.93 11.23 14.72
N GLN A 98 3.37 11.29 13.54
CA GLN A 98 3.18 12.52 12.77
C GLN A 98 1.91 13.28 13.14
N GLY A 99 1.13 12.79 14.10
CA GLY A 99 -0.10 13.42 14.59
C GLY A 99 -1.36 13.01 13.85
N ALA A 100 -1.29 12.05 12.93
CA ALA A 100 -2.48 11.58 12.24
C ALA A 100 -3.40 10.80 13.18
N ARG A 101 -4.70 11.02 13.02
CA ARG A 101 -5.75 10.32 13.77
C ARG A 101 -6.47 9.30 12.89
N PHE A 102 -6.32 9.40 11.58
CA PHE A 102 -6.93 8.51 10.61
C PHE A 102 -5.92 8.12 9.54
N LEU A 103 -6.00 6.86 9.11
CA LEU A 103 -5.26 6.35 7.96
C LEU A 103 -6.27 6.06 6.86
N THR A 104 -5.98 6.53 5.64
CA THR A 104 -6.80 6.25 4.46
C THR A 104 -6.07 5.30 3.53
N VAL A 105 -6.83 4.63 2.66
CA VAL A 105 -6.27 3.82 1.58
C VAL A 105 -7.23 3.88 0.39
N LYS A 106 -6.68 3.85 -0.81
CA LYS A 106 -7.44 3.72 -2.05
C LYS A 106 -7.16 2.36 -2.67
N THR A 107 -8.20 1.70 -3.12
CA THR A 107 -8.10 0.38 -3.75
C THR A 107 -9.16 0.24 -4.85
N LEU A 108 -9.06 -0.82 -5.65
CA LEU A 108 -10.05 -1.07 -6.71
C LEU A 108 -11.38 -1.47 -6.08
N ALA A 109 -12.46 -0.79 -6.49
CA ALA A 109 -13.80 -1.03 -5.95
C ALA A 109 -14.36 -2.39 -6.39
N PRO A 110 -15.31 -2.97 -5.61
CA PRO A 110 -15.83 -4.31 -5.88
C PRO A 110 -16.65 -4.45 -7.17
N SER A 111 -17.06 -3.35 -7.80
CA SER A 111 -17.72 -3.40 -9.11
C SER A 111 -16.77 -3.89 -10.22
N ASN A 112 -15.45 -3.81 -10.02
CA ASN A 112 -14.48 -4.52 -10.84
C ASN A 112 -14.25 -5.89 -10.19
N PRO A 113 -14.51 -7.01 -10.90
CA PRO A 113 -14.52 -8.34 -10.29
C PRO A 113 -13.13 -9.00 -10.17
N ASP A 114 -12.05 -8.24 -10.22
CA ASP A 114 -10.70 -8.77 -10.12
C ASP A 114 -10.49 -9.53 -8.80
N PRO A 115 -10.14 -10.83 -8.82
CA PRO A 115 -10.00 -11.63 -7.60
C PRO A 115 -8.80 -11.22 -6.73
N GLY A 116 -7.74 -10.69 -7.33
CA GLY A 116 -6.58 -10.19 -6.57
C GLY A 116 -6.95 -9.00 -5.71
N TYR A 117 -7.72 -8.06 -6.26
CA TYR A 117 -8.18 -6.90 -5.51
C TYR A 117 -9.31 -7.23 -4.54
N ALA A 118 -10.11 -8.27 -4.81
CA ALA A 118 -11.06 -8.77 -3.82
C ALA A 118 -10.33 -9.26 -2.55
N ALA A 119 -9.23 -9.98 -2.70
CA ALA A 119 -8.40 -10.41 -1.59
C ALA A 119 -7.75 -9.21 -0.86
N THR A 120 -7.33 -8.20 -1.61
CA THR A 120 -6.76 -6.96 -1.05
C THR A 120 -7.80 -6.20 -0.21
N ARG A 121 -9.03 -6.04 -0.71
CA ARG A 121 -10.10 -5.40 0.06
C ARG A 121 -10.41 -6.17 1.35
N ALA A 122 -10.47 -7.50 1.27
CA ALA A 122 -10.69 -8.34 2.43
C ALA A 122 -9.58 -8.18 3.48
N PHE A 123 -8.33 -8.04 3.03
CA PHE A 123 -7.21 -7.72 3.92
C PHE A 123 -7.45 -6.38 4.64
N TYR A 124 -7.78 -5.32 3.92
CA TYR A 124 -8.05 -4.02 4.54
C TYR A 124 -9.19 -4.08 5.54
N GLU A 125 -10.28 -4.76 5.20
CA GLU A 125 -11.42 -4.93 6.11
C GLU A 125 -11.02 -5.65 7.40
N ARG A 126 -10.22 -6.71 7.30
CA ARG A 126 -9.72 -7.43 8.49
C ARG A 126 -8.80 -6.56 9.33
N GLN A 127 -8.10 -5.61 8.72
CA GLN A 127 -7.23 -4.67 9.45
C GLN A 127 -8.00 -3.49 10.04
N GLY A 128 -9.31 -3.41 9.86
CA GLY A 128 -10.16 -2.39 10.46
C GLY A 128 -10.48 -1.19 9.58
N PHE A 129 -10.15 -1.24 8.29
CA PHE A 129 -10.58 -0.21 7.34
C PHE A 129 -12.05 -0.36 7.00
N LEU A 130 -12.73 0.77 6.89
CA LEU A 130 -14.15 0.86 6.50
C LEU A 130 -14.27 1.58 5.16
N PRO A 131 -15.19 1.15 4.27
CA PRO A 131 -15.43 1.85 3.02
C PRO A 131 -16.07 3.23 3.28
N VAL A 132 -15.65 4.23 2.52
CA VAL A 132 -16.15 5.59 2.63
C VAL A 132 -16.91 5.99 1.38
N GLU A 133 -16.27 5.89 0.22
CA GLU A 133 -16.83 6.40 -1.04
C GLU A 133 -16.15 5.75 -2.24
N VAL A 134 -16.90 5.54 -3.31
CA VAL A 134 -16.36 5.12 -4.60
C VAL A 134 -16.23 6.34 -5.52
N PHE A 135 -15.04 6.53 -6.08
CA PHE A 135 -14.78 7.53 -7.11
C PHE A 135 -14.70 6.81 -8.46
N PRO A 136 -15.79 6.85 -9.26
CA PRO A 136 -15.89 5.98 -10.44
C PRO A 136 -14.94 6.35 -11.57
N LEU A 137 -14.42 7.57 -11.60
CA LEU A 137 -13.60 8.07 -12.70
C LEU A 137 -12.20 8.52 -12.29
N LEU A 138 -11.84 8.47 -11.00
CA LEU A 138 -10.54 8.94 -10.53
C LEU A 138 -9.38 8.23 -11.22
N TRP A 139 -9.50 6.91 -11.44
CA TRP A 139 -8.50 6.07 -12.10
C TRP A 139 -8.93 5.63 -13.51
N GLY A 140 -9.90 6.33 -14.10
CA GLY A 140 -10.52 5.97 -15.35
C GLY A 140 -11.74 5.07 -15.17
N PRO A 141 -12.64 5.00 -16.18
CA PRO A 141 -13.94 4.35 -16.04
C PRO A 141 -13.87 2.84 -15.79
N GLU A 142 -12.76 2.19 -16.15
CA GLU A 142 -12.57 0.75 -15.97
C GLU A 142 -12.05 0.39 -14.58
N ASN A 143 -11.55 1.37 -13.82
CA ASN A 143 -10.92 1.17 -12.54
C ASN A 143 -11.57 2.06 -11.47
N PRO A 144 -12.79 1.76 -11.02
CA PRO A 144 -13.45 2.54 -9.98
C PRO A 144 -12.64 2.45 -8.67
N CYS A 145 -12.43 3.60 -8.03
CA CYS A 145 -11.58 3.72 -6.85
C CYS A 145 -12.44 3.73 -5.58
N LEU A 146 -12.18 2.80 -4.68
CA LEU A 146 -12.78 2.78 -3.34
C LEU A 146 -11.84 3.46 -2.35
N LEU A 147 -12.32 4.50 -1.67
CA LEU A 147 -11.65 5.10 -0.54
C LEU A 147 -12.09 4.37 0.73
N MET A 148 -11.12 3.94 1.53
CA MET A 148 -11.35 3.33 2.83
C MET A 148 -10.61 4.13 3.92
N ILE A 149 -11.08 4.04 5.17
CA ILE A 149 -10.53 4.78 6.30
C ILE A 149 -10.46 3.90 7.55
N LYS A 150 -9.43 4.14 8.35
CA LYS A 150 -9.24 3.47 9.65
C LYS A 150 -8.88 4.51 10.70
N ALA A 151 -9.56 4.47 11.86
CA ALA A 151 -9.17 5.29 13.02
C ALA A 151 -7.89 4.72 13.65
N LEU A 152 -6.97 5.60 13.97
CA LEU A 152 -5.70 5.24 14.61
C LEU A 152 -5.77 5.41 16.13
#